data_375c399ca820ab7c8b40b976ad9b5f66
#
_entry.id   375c399ca820ab7c8b40b976ad9b5f66
#
_cell.length_a   1.000
_cell.length_b   1.000
_cell.length_c   1.000
_cell.angle_alpha   90.00
_cell.angle_beta   90.00
_cell.angle_gamma   90.00
#
_symmetry.space_group_name_H-M   'P 1'
#
loop_
_entity.id
_entity.type
_entity.pdbx_description
1 polymer ?
#
loop_
_entity_poly.entity_id
_entity_poly.type
_entity_poly.pdbx_seq_one_letter_code
_entity_poly.pdbx_strand_id
1 'polypeptide(L)'
;MVTWTDVRTWRHGPLEEAGESLRSVGTTVADLKQDAQCAGTQIVSQALGVDAARAALGRCTASHGEFHDQVASLTRATFEASAGVAAVEKKVLAALDYAEAHPMVTLHPDGTVSTHPATNAD
;
A
#
# COMPACT_ATOMS: atom_id res chain seq x y z
N MET A 1 -16.09 -2.73 -13.34
CA MET A 1 -16.42 -1.32 -13.15
C MET A 1 -16.69 -1.04 -11.68
N VAL A 2 -16.11 0.00 -11.12
CA VAL A 2 -16.32 0.35 -9.72
C VAL A 2 -17.70 0.98 -9.56
N THR A 3 -18.47 0.51 -8.62
CA THR A 3 -19.83 1.00 -8.33
C THR A 3 -19.87 1.72 -6.99
N TRP A 4 -20.94 2.44 -6.74
CA TRP A 4 -21.18 3.06 -5.43
C TRP A 4 -21.18 2.01 -4.31
N THR A 5 -21.79 0.86 -4.56
CA THR A 5 -21.82 -0.24 -3.59
C THR A 5 -20.41 -0.71 -3.24
N ASP A 6 -19.53 -0.79 -4.24
CA ASP A 6 -18.13 -1.15 -4.01
C ASP A 6 -17.43 -0.11 -3.15
N VAL A 7 -17.56 1.16 -3.50
CA VAL A 7 -16.88 2.27 -2.83
C VAL A 7 -17.31 2.38 -1.37
N ARG A 8 -18.57 2.11 -1.07
CA ARG A 8 -19.08 2.15 0.30
C ARG A 8 -18.40 1.15 1.22
N THR A 9 -17.90 0.07 0.68
CA THR A 9 -17.27 -1.00 1.45
C THR A 9 -15.77 -0.86 1.57
N TRP A 10 -15.18 0.08 0.86
CA TRP A 10 -13.73 0.27 0.87
C TRP A 10 -13.26 0.71 2.25
N ARG A 11 -12.17 0.12 2.67
CA ARG A 11 -11.52 0.47 3.93
C ARG A 11 -10.02 0.54 3.69
N HIS A 12 -9.39 1.58 4.21
CA HIS A 12 -7.95 1.78 4.03
C HIS A 12 -7.11 0.96 5.00
N GLY A 13 -7.67 0.52 6.14
CA GLY A 13 -6.94 -0.20 7.18
C GLY A 13 -6.14 -1.40 6.67
N PRO A 14 -6.76 -2.33 5.91
CA PRO A 14 -6.01 -3.47 5.37
C PRO A 14 -4.86 -3.07 4.45
N LEU A 15 -5.01 -2.00 3.67
CA LEU A 15 -3.93 -1.49 2.82
C LEU A 15 -2.80 -0.89 3.65
N GLU A 16 -3.14 -0.17 4.71
CA GLU A 16 -2.15 0.37 5.62
C GLU A 16 -1.36 -0.76 6.31
N GLU A 17 -2.04 -1.80 6.76
CA GLU A 17 -1.40 -2.98 7.35
C GLU A 17 -0.49 -3.68 6.34
N ALA A 18 -0.94 -3.81 5.10
CA ALA A 18 -0.11 -4.38 4.03
C ALA A 18 1.13 -3.52 3.79
N GLY A 19 1.00 -2.21 3.79
CA GLY A 19 2.12 -1.28 3.66
C GLY A 19 3.13 -1.43 4.79
N GLU A 20 2.66 -1.57 6.04
CA GLU A 20 3.53 -1.80 7.19
C GLU A 20 4.26 -3.14 7.09
N SER A 21 3.59 -4.19 6.64
CA SER A 21 4.20 -5.50 6.41
C SER A 21 5.29 -5.42 5.34
N LEU A 22 5.03 -4.71 4.24
CA LEU A 22 6.00 -4.49 3.17
C LEU A 22 7.20 -3.69 3.66
N ARG A 23 6.97 -2.69 4.52
CA ARG A 23 8.06 -1.92 5.13
C ARG A 23 8.97 -2.83 5.96
N SER A 24 8.40 -3.72 6.73
CA SER A 24 9.16 -4.70 7.52
C SER A 24 9.97 -5.62 6.63
N VAL A 25 9.40 -6.09 5.51
CA VAL A 25 10.12 -6.90 4.53
C VAL A 25 11.30 -6.10 3.97
N GLY A 26 11.09 -4.84 3.61
CA GLY A 26 12.12 -3.96 3.11
C GLY A 26 13.29 -3.81 4.08
N THR A 27 13.00 -3.64 5.36
CA THR A 27 14.02 -3.56 6.42
C THR A 27 14.81 -4.86 6.51
N THR A 28 14.15 -6.00 6.48
CA THR A 28 14.80 -7.31 6.52
C THR A 28 15.71 -7.51 5.31
N VAL A 29 15.25 -7.13 4.12
CA VAL A 29 16.07 -7.24 2.89
C VAL A 29 17.30 -6.34 2.97
N ALA A 30 17.16 -5.12 3.50
CA ALA A 30 18.26 -4.20 3.68
C ALA A 30 19.31 -4.77 4.65
N ASP A 31 18.87 -5.36 5.75
CA ASP A 31 19.74 -5.99 6.75
C ASP A 31 20.48 -7.16 6.14
N LEU A 32 19.80 -8.02 5.37
CA LEU A 32 20.43 -9.17 4.70
C LEU A 32 21.46 -8.71 3.68
N LYS A 33 21.19 -7.64 2.93
CA LYS A 33 22.13 -7.06 1.99
C LYS A 33 23.38 -6.56 2.72
N GLN A 34 23.21 -5.87 3.84
CA GLN A 34 24.32 -5.36 4.63
C GLN A 34 25.18 -6.51 5.19
N ASP A 35 24.55 -7.55 5.71
CA ASP A 35 25.23 -8.73 6.21
C ASP A 35 26.05 -9.40 5.12
N ALA A 36 25.50 -9.52 3.91
CA ALA A 36 26.21 -10.08 2.76
C ALA A 36 27.40 -9.23 2.37
N GLN A 37 27.26 -7.91 2.39
CA GLN A 37 28.37 -6.98 2.09
C GLN A 37 29.48 -7.10 3.13
N CYS A 38 29.12 -7.18 4.41
CA CYS A 38 30.09 -7.36 5.51
C CYS A 38 30.84 -8.68 5.38
N ALA A 39 30.13 -9.76 5.07
CA ALA A 39 30.75 -11.06 4.84
C ALA A 39 31.73 -11.01 3.67
N GLY A 40 31.37 -10.32 2.59
CA GLY A 40 32.25 -10.14 1.44
C GLY A 40 33.54 -9.39 1.76
N THR A 41 33.44 -8.36 2.62
CA THR A 41 34.64 -7.59 3.01
C THR A 41 35.57 -8.36 3.94
N GLN A 42 35.05 -9.38 4.64
CA GLN A 42 35.87 -10.21 5.52
C GLN A 42 36.61 -11.32 4.78
N ILE A 43 36.32 -11.56 3.52
CA ILE A 43 37.03 -12.54 2.73
C ILE A 43 38.32 -11.89 2.23
N VAL A 44 39.41 -12.22 2.86
CA VAL A 44 40.71 -11.61 2.57
C VAL A 44 41.71 -12.52 1.83
N SER A 45 41.37 -13.80 1.70
CA SER A 45 42.23 -14.74 0.95
C SER A 45 42.11 -14.51 -0.56
N GLN A 46 43.18 -14.76 -1.27
CA GLN A 46 43.26 -14.58 -2.73
C GLN A 46 43.34 -15.92 -3.50
N ALA A 47 42.93 -17.01 -2.87
CA ALA A 47 42.81 -18.29 -3.55
C ALA A 47 41.72 -18.23 -4.64
N LEU A 48 41.86 -19.02 -5.71
CA LEU A 48 40.93 -19.02 -6.84
C LEU A 48 39.47 -19.26 -6.41
N GLY A 49 39.24 -20.16 -5.48
CA GLY A 49 37.92 -20.44 -4.98
C GLY A 49 37.31 -19.26 -4.22
N VAL A 50 38.12 -18.43 -3.58
CA VAL A 50 37.71 -17.26 -2.84
C VAL A 50 37.25 -16.15 -3.78
N ASP A 51 37.96 -15.96 -4.91
CA ASP A 51 37.55 -14.96 -5.90
C ASP A 51 36.18 -15.31 -6.49
N ALA A 52 35.93 -16.59 -6.78
CA ALA A 52 34.64 -17.04 -7.25
C ALA A 52 33.53 -16.80 -6.18
N ALA A 53 33.86 -17.03 -4.91
CA ALA A 53 32.93 -16.80 -3.81
C ALA A 53 32.62 -15.31 -3.66
N ARG A 54 33.62 -14.43 -3.78
CA ARG A 54 33.40 -12.98 -3.76
C ARG A 54 32.52 -12.52 -4.90
N ALA A 55 32.74 -13.04 -6.11
CA ALA A 55 31.94 -12.69 -7.26
C ALA A 55 30.48 -13.14 -7.08
N ALA A 56 30.26 -14.35 -6.55
CA ALA A 56 28.93 -14.86 -6.24
C ALA A 56 28.24 -14.00 -5.19
N LEU A 57 28.95 -13.62 -4.14
CA LEU A 57 28.41 -12.79 -3.06
C LEU A 57 28.09 -11.38 -3.58
N GLY A 58 28.88 -10.82 -4.48
CA GLY A 58 28.61 -9.55 -5.14
C GLY A 58 27.33 -9.59 -5.96
N ARG A 59 27.11 -10.68 -6.71
CA ARG A 59 25.86 -10.86 -7.45
C ARG A 59 24.65 -11.00 -6.53
N CYS A 60 24.81 -11.72 -5.43
CA CYS A 60 23.76 -11.87 -4.43
C CYS A 60 23.38 -10.51 -3.81
N THR A 61 24.38 -9.71 -3.46
CA THR A 61 24.18 -8.37 -2.91
C THR A 61 23.45 -7.46 -3.90
N ALA A 62 23.82 -7.51 -5.18
CA ALA A 62 23.16 -6.72 -6.23
C ALA A 62 21.70 -7.15 -6.39
N SER A 63 21.45 -8.46 -6.38
CA SER A 63 20.08 -9.00 -6.47
C SER A 63 19.23 -8.56 -5.28
N HIS A 64 19.77 -8.58 -4.06
CA HIS A 64 19.08 -8.09 -2.86
C HIS A 64 18.79 -6.60 -2.98
N GLY A 65 19.68 -5.82 -3.58
CA GLY A 65 19.47 -4.39 -3.81
C GLY A 65 18.29 -4.12 -4.73
N GLU A 66 18.20 -4.87 -5.84
CA GLU A 66 17.07 -4.76 -6.76
C GLU A 66 15.77 -5.13 -6.08
N PHE A 67 15.76 -6.22 -5.32
CA PHE A 67 14.58 -6.66 -4.58
C PHE A 67 14.15 -5.63 -3.54
N HIS A 68 15.11 -5.05 -2.82
CA HIS A 68 14.85 -3.98 -1.87
C HIS A 68 14.16 -2.79 -2.56
N ASP A 69 14.64 -2.38 -3.72
CA ASP A 69 14.07 -1.25 -4.47
C ASP A 69 12.65 -1.55 -4.93
N GLN A 70 12.40 -2.79 -5.39
CA GLN A 70 11.06 -3.22 -5.78
C GLN A 70 10.10 -3.21 -4.58
N VAL A 71 10.55 -3.70 -3.43
CA VAL A 71 9.75 -3.69 -2.19
C VAL A 71 9.47 -2.25 -1.76
N ALA A 72 10.46 -1.36 -1.85
CA ALA A 72 10.28 0.05 -1.50
C ALA A 72 9.25 0.73 -2.41
N SER A 73 9.28 0.45 -3.72
CA SER A 73 8.30 0.99 -4.66
C SER A 73 6.90 0.47 -4.36
N LEU A 74 6.77 -0.83 -4.08
CA LEU A 74 5.49 -1.43 -3.75
C LEU A 74 4.95 -0.89 -2.42
N THR A 75 5.82 -0.70 -1.43
CA THR A 75 5.45 -0.10 -0.14
C THR A 75 4.87 1.29 -0.35
N ARG A 76 5.54 2.11 -1.13
CA ARG A 76 5.08 3.47 -1.44
C ARG A 76 3.74 3.45 -2.13
N ALA A 77 3.59 2.63 -3.17
CA ALA A 77 2.34 2.51 -3.91
C ALA A 77 1.19 2.05 -3.00
N THR A 78 1.47 1.12 -2.08
CA THR A 78 0.48 0.61 -1.14
C THR A 78 0.01 1.70 -0.18
N PHE A 79 0.93 2.50 0.36
CA PHE A 79 0.55 3.62 1.23
C PHE A 79 -0.18 4.72 0.47
N GLU A 80 0.20 5.00 -0.78
CA GLU A 80 -0.53 5.96 -1.62
C GLU A 80 -1.95 5.47 -1.88
N ALA A 81 -2.12 4.19 -2.17
CA ALA A 81 -3.45 3.60 -2.34
C ALA A 81 -4.26 3.66 -1.04
N SER A 82 -3.63 3.39 0.11
CA SER A 82 -4.28 3.52 1.42
C SER A 82 -4.77 4.94 1.66
N ALA A 83 -3.95 5.94 1.38
CA ALA A 83 -4.32 7.34 1.53
C ALA A 83 -5.48 7.71 0.60
N GLY A 84 -5.47 7.21 -0.64
CA GLY A 84 -6.54 7.41 -1.60
C GLY A 84 -7.86 6.81 -1.14
N VAL A 85 -7.82 5.58 -0.62
CA VAL A 85 -9.00 4.91 -0.08
C VAL A 85 -9.52 5.64 1.16
N ALA A 86 -8.62 6.10 2.04
CA ALA A 86 -9.02 6.88 3.22
C ALA A 86 -9.76 8.16 2.82
N ALA A 87 -9.29 8.83 1.77
CA ALA A 87 -9.96 10.02 1.26
C ALA A 87 -11.35 9.70 0.71
N VAL A 88 -11.50 8.57 0.02
CA VAL A 88 -12.79 8.10 -0.48
C VAL A 88 -13.72 7.75 0.68
N GLU A 89 -13.23 7.04 1.68
CA GLU A 89 -14.02 6.71 2.89
C GLU A 89 -14.59 7.97 3.52
N LYS A 90 -13.75 9.00 3.65
CA LYS A 90 -14.16 10.27 4.25
C LYS A 90 -15.28 10.93 3.45
N LYS A 91 -15.17 10.90 2.11
CA LYS A 91 -16.20 11.45 1.23
C LYS A 91 -17.50 10.65 1.29
N VAL A 92 -17.39 9.33 1.37
CA VAL A 92 -18.55 8.45 1.50
C VAL A 92 -19.28 8.73 2.81
N LEU A 93 -18.55 8.85 3.92
CA LEU A 93 -19.16 9.17 5.21
C LEU A 93 -19.83 10.53 5.17
N ALA A 94 -19.20 11.52 4.54
CA ALA A 94 -19.79 12.84 4.40
C ALA A 94 -21.08 12.81 3.58
N ALA A 95 -21.13 12.00 2.53
CA ALA A 95 -22.33 11.85 1.71
C ALA A 95 -23.46 11.16 2.50
N LEU A 96 -23.13 10.11 3.25
CA LEU A 96 -24.10 9.41 4.09
C LEU A 96 -24.64 10.32 5.21
N ASP A 97 -23.77 11.08 5.85
CA ASP A 97 -24.16 12.02 6.89
C ASP A 97 -25.06 13.12 6.32
N TYR A 98 -24.72 13.62 5.13
CA TYR A 98 -25.54 14.61 4.46
C TYR A 98 -26.93 14.07 4.17
N ALA A 99 -27.01 12.87 3.63
CA ALA A 99 -28.30 12.23 3.33
C ALA A 99 -29.13 12.02 4.60
N GLU A 100 -28.48 11.65 5.71
CA GLU A 100 -29.16 11.49 6.99
C GLU A 100 -29.68 12.82 7.53
N ALA A 101 -28.90 13.89 7.38
CA ALA A 101 -29.28 15.22 7.85
C ALA A 101 -30.31 15.90 6.96
N HIS A 102 -30.52 15.43 5.74
CA HIS A 102 -31.43 16.01 4.77
C HIS A 102 -32.44 14.96 4.30
N PRO A 103 -33.52 14.73 5.05
CA PRO A 103 -34.49 13.67 4.72
C PRO A 103 -35.14 13.82 3.34
N MET A 104 -35.08 15.02 2.75
CA MET A 104 -35.60 15.23 1.40
C MET A 104 -34.69 14.64 0.31
N VAL A 105 -33.47 14.29 0.68
CA VAL A 105 -32.49 13.72 -0.24
C VAL A 105 -32.44 12.21 0.01
N THR A 106 -32.61 11.44 -1.04
CA THR A 106 -32.50 9.99 -0.98
C THR A 106 -31.27 9.56 -1.75
N LEU A 107 -30.37 8.85 -1.07
CA LEU A 107 -29.20 8.27 -1.68
C LEU A 107 -29.50 6.80 -1.99
N HIS A 108 -29.54 6.48 -3.26
CA HIS A 108 -29.87 5.13 -3.71
C HIS A 108 -28.65 4.20 -3.68
N PRO A 109 -28.88 2.88 -3.58
CA PRO A 109 -27.75 1.91 -3.58
C PRO A 109 -26.86 1.98 -4.80
N ASP A 110 -27.36 2.50 -5.93
CA ASP A 110 -26.56 2.64 -7.15
C ASP A 110 -25.72 3.92 -7.18
N GLY A 111 -25.80 4.74 -6.13
CA GLY A 111 -25.08 6.00 -6.03
C GLY A 111 -25.84 7.20 -6.59
N THR A 112 -27.02 7.01 -7.16
CA THR A 112 -27.83 8.14 -7.61
C THR A 112 -28.51 8.82 -6.45
N VAL A 113 -28.81 10.09 -6.63
CA VAL A 113 -29.45 10.92 -5.62
C VAL A 113 -30.77 11.46 -6.19
N SER A 114 -31.81 11.33 -5.42
CA SER A 114 -33.09 11.95 -5.77
C SER A 114 -33.52 12.89 -4.64
N THR A 115 -34.25 13.92 -5.03
CA THR A 115 -34.81 14.84 -4.07
C THR A 115 -36.32 14.69 -4.11
N HIS A 116 -36.91 14.56 -2.93
CA HIS A 116 -38.36 14.64 -2.83
C HIS A 116 -38.70 16.08 -2.53
N PRO A 117 -39.53 16.71 -3.32
CA PRO A 117 -40.02 18.02 -2.94
C PRO A 117 -40.69 17.89 -1.59
N ALA A 118 -40.37 18.78 -0.70
CA ALA A 118 -41.04 18.91 0.53
C ALA A 118 -42.51 18.89 0.23
N THR A 119 -43.05 17.77 0.35
CA THR A 119 -44.48 17.75 0.45
C THR A 119 -44.71 18.49 1.69
N ASN A 120 -44.90 19.68 1.55
CA ASN A 120 -45.59 20.32 2.51
C ASN A 120 -46.73 19.58 2.77
N ALA A 121 -46.54 18.77 3.59
CA ALA A 121 -47.62 18.25 4.13
C ALA A 121 -48.50 19.31 4.47
N ASP A 122 -48.87 19.86 3.85
CA ASP A 122 -49.86 20.59 4.25
C ASP A 122 -50.61 20.12 5.31
#